data_6733e688af81492e55e2f43b20cb8b38
#
_entry.id   6733e688af81492e55e2f43b20cb8b38
#
_cell.length_a   1.000
_cell.length_b   1.000
_cell.length_c   1.000
_cell.angle_alpha   90.00
_cell.angle_beta   90.00
_cell.angle_gamma   90.00
#
_symmetry.space_group_name_H-M   'P 1'
#
loop_
_entity.id
_entity.type
_entity.pdbx_description
1 polymer ?
#
loop_
_entity_poly.entity_id
_entity_poly.type
_entity_poly.pdbx_seq_one_letter_code
_entity_poly.pdbx_strand_id
1 'polypeptide(L)'
;MQTKVVITGGPCAGKSSALSHIKACAEAHGYTVLTVAETATELISGGVAPWTCASNAAYQACQMRLQIEKERVFARAAEGMRAERILIVCDRGLMDNRAYMTGEDFDAVCAALHLTREDCLAEYDAVFHLCTAAKGAERFYTTANNQSRTETPEEARRIDDRLIDAWEGHPYHRIIGNEGTFADKMACLTRVLEEFFARGEKA
;
A
#
# COMPACT_ATOMS: atom_id res chain seq x y z
N MET A 1 6.91 17.11 12.30
CA MET A 1 6.59 15.68 12.57
C MET A 1 6.34 14.98 11.23
N GLN A 2 6.93 13.82 11.00
CA GLN A 2 6.77 13.04 9.77
C GLN A 2 6.06 11.73 10.11
N THR A 3 5.04 11.37 9.34
CA THR A 3 4.26 10.14 9.48
C THR A 3 4.21 9.43 8.14
N LYS A 4 4.44 8.11 8.10
CA LYS A 4 4.43 7.31 6.88
C LYS A 4 3.36 6.22 6.95
N VAL A 5 2.44 6.21 6.01
CA VAL A 5 1.33 5.27 5.97
C VAL A 5 1.25 4.54 4.63
N VAL A 6 0.70 3.34 4.66
CA VAL A 6 0.44 2.53 3.47
C VAL A 6 -1.04 2.51 3.15
N ILE A 7 -1.36 2.67 1.86
CA ILE A 7 -2.63 2.25 1.29
C ILE A 7 -2.38 0.98 0.46
N THR A 8 -3.06 -0.09 0.80
CA THR A 8 -2.95 -1.39 0.13
C THR A 8 -4.32 -1.99 -0.17
N GLY A 9 -4.35 -3.15 -0.78
CA GLY A 9 -5.57 -3.90 -1.13
C GLY A 9 -5.46 -4.58 -2.48
N GLY A 10 -6.31 -5.57 -2.69
CA GLY A 10 -6.35 -6.37 -3.90
C GLY A 10 -6.70 -5.59 -5.17
N PRO A 11 -6.76 -6.28 -6.32
CA PRO A 11 -7.24 -5.69 -7.57
C PRO A 11 -8.64 -5.09 -7.41
N CYS A 12 -8.90 -3.95 -8.04
CA CYS A 12 -10.20 -3.25 -7.97
C CYS A 12 -10.65 -2.85 -6.54
N ALA A 13 -9.71 -2.67 -5.61
CA ALA A 13 -10.03 -2.24 -4.23
C ALA A 13 -10.42 -0.75 -4.12
N GLY A 14 -10.15 0.07 -5.15
CA GLY A 14 -10.43 1.50 -5.15
C GLY A 14 -9.28 2.36 -4.60
N LYS A 15 -8.04 1.86 -4.58
CA LYS A 15 -6.86 2.55 -4.03
C LYS A 15 -6.64 3.94 -4.60
N SER A 16 -6.73 4.13 -5.92
CA SER A 16 -6.50 5.44 -6.55
C SER A 16 -7.50 6.51 -6.06
N SER A 17 -8.78 6.13 -5.89
CA SER A 17 -9.79 7.02 -5.31
C SER A 17 -9.51 7.28 -3.83
N ALA A 18 -9.08 6.26 -3.09
CA ALA A 18 -8.73 6.38 -1.68
C ALA A 18 -7.52 7.28 -1.46
N LEU A 19 -6.51 7.27 -2.33
CA LEU A 19 -5.36 8.18 -2.25
C LEU A 19 -5.78 9.64 -2.30
N SER A 20 -6.67 10.00 -3.23
CA SER A 20 -7.21 11.36 -3.32
C SER A 20 -8.01 11.73 -2.06
N HIS A 21 -8.75 10.77 -1.52
CA HIS A 21 -9.55 10.95 -0.32
C HIS A 21 -8.68 11.10 0.94
N ILE A 22 -7.65 10.27 1.10
CA ILE A 22 -6.66 10.38 2.19
C ILE A 22 -5.98 11.74 2.16
N LYS A 23 -5.58 12.19 0.96
CA LYS A 23 -4.94 13.49 0.79
C LYS A 23 -5.86 14.62 1.28
N ALA A 24 -7.10 14.67 0.81
CA ALA A 24 -8.05 15.70 1.23
C ALA A 24 -8.32 15.68 2.74
N CYS A 25 -8.48 14.50 3.33
CA CYS A 25 -8.68 14.33 4.77
C CYS A 25 -7.46 14.80 5.57
N ALA A 26 -6.25 14.41 5.18
CA ALA A 26 -5.02 14.79 5.87
C ALA A 26 -4.73 16.29 5.76
N GLU A 27 -4.97 16.89 4.59
CA GLU A 27 -4.83 18.36 4.39
C GLU A 27 -5.80 19.13 5.30
N ALA A 28 -7.03 18.65 5.49
CA ALA A 28 -7.98 19.23 6.44
C ALA A 28 -7.51 19.16 7.90
N HIS A 29 -6.63 18.20 8.23
CA HIS A 29 -5.96 18.06 9.53
C HIS A 29 -4.58 18.75 9.60
N GLY A 30 -4.28 19.63 8.65
CA GLY A 30 -3.05 20.44 8.64
C GLY A 30 -1.79 19.69 8.19
N TYR A 31 -1.92 18.52 7.55
CA TYR A 31 -0.78 17.82 6.98
C TYR A 31 -0.42 18.35 5.59
N THR A 32 0.87 18.46 5.31
CA THR A 32 1.37 18.46 3.94
C THR A 32 1.53 17.00 3.49
N VAL A 33 0.89 16.63 2.37
CA VAL A 33 0.85 15.25 1.92
C VAL A 33 1.82 15.01 0.77
N LEU A 34 2.68 14.01 0.93
CA LEU A 34 3.54 13.46 -0.10
C LEU A 34 3.00 12.07 -0.49
N THR A 35 3.05 11.73 -1.78
CA THR A 35 2.57 10.42 -2.26
C THR A 35 3.67 9.68 -2.98
N VAL A 36 4.03 8.50 -2.49
CA VAL A 36 4.93 7.56 -3.16
C VAL A 36 4.09 6.66 -4.05
N ALA A 37 4.24 6.82 -5.36
CA ALA A 37 3.48 6.05 -6.35
C ALA A 37 3.89 4.57 -6.38
N GLU A 38 2.96 3.70 -6.81
CA GLU A 38 3.15 2.25 -6.90
C GLU A 38 4.38 1.90 -7.76
N THR A 39 5.34 1.23 -7.15
CA THR A 39 6.63 0.88 -7.79
C THR A 39 6.48 -0.19 -8.86
N ALA A 40 5.53 -1.13 -8.69
CA ALA A 40 5.26 -2.16 -9.68
C ALA A 40 4.81 -1.57 -11.02
N THR A 41 3.92 -0.59 -11.00
CA THR A 41 3.45 0.11 -12.21
C THR A 41 4.60 0.77 -12.97
N GLU A 42 5.52 1.41 -12.27
CA GLU A 42 6.69 2.06 -12.87
C GLU A 42 7.64 1.04 -13.54
N LEU A 43 7.98 -0.04 -12.82
CA LEU A 43 8.86 -1.08 -13.34
C LEU A 43 8.26 -1.80 -14.56
N ILE A 44 6.99 -2.19 -14.47
CA ILE A 44 6.30 -2.90 -15.57
C ILE A 44 6.18 -2.01 -16.80
N SER A 45 5.84 -0.74 -16.63
CA SER A 45 5.78 0.23 -17.71
C SER A 45 7.15 0.46 -18.37
N GLY A 46 8.23 0.34 -17.59
CA GLY A 46 9.61 0.40 -18.07
C GLY A 46 10.15 -0.91 -18.67
N GLY A 47 9.32 -1.98 -18.72
CA GLY A 47 9.70 -3.28 -19.29
C GLY A 47 10.32 -4.27 -18.28
N VAL A 48 10.41 -3.90 -16.99
CA VAL A 48 10.87 -4.79 -15.91
C VAL A 48 9.65 -5.41 -15.24
N ALA A 49 9.40 -6.69 -15.51
CA ALA A 49 8.19 -7.38 -15.07
C ALA A 49 8.51 -8.82 -14.60
N PRO A 50 7.61 -9.48 -13.86
CA PRO A 50 7.80 -10.85 -13.42
C PRO A 50 8.12 -11.83 -14.56
N TRP A 51 7.57 -11.58 -15.76
CA TRP A 51 7.76 -12.40 -16.96
C TRP A 51 8.97 -12.00 -17.82
N THR A 52 9.64 -10.89 -17.53
CA THR A 52 10.88 -10.45 -18.19
C THR A 52 12.12 -10.67 -17.35
N CYS A 53 11.97 -10.90 -16.05
CA CYS A 53 13.06 -11.20 -15.13
C CYS A 53 13.37 -12.72 -15.10
N ALA A 54 14.53 -13.08 -14.58
CA ALA A 54 14.97 -14.48 -14.46
C ALA A 54 14.03 -15.32 -13.56
N SER A 55 13.40 -14.70 -12.56
CA SER A 55 12.38 -15.30 -11.71
C SER A 55 11.49 -14.20 -11.11
N ASN A 56 10.35 -14.62 -10.55
CA ASN A 56 9.50 -13.70 -9.79
C ASN A 56 10.24 -13.12 -8.57
N ALA A 57 11.02 -13.92 -7.85
CA ALA A 57 11.83 -13.45 -6.72
C ALA A 57 12.84 -12.38 -7.16
N ALA A 58 13.49 -12.55 -8.33
CA ALA A 58 14.39 -11.54 -8.89
C ALA A 58 13.67 -10.23 -9.22
N TYR A 59 12.46 -10.30 -9.78
CA TYR A 59 11.61 -9.12 -10.01
C TYR A 59 11.24 -8.43 -8.69
N GLN A 60 10.77 -9.19 -7.72
CA GLN A 60 10.35 -8.65 -6.42
C GLN A 60 11.53 -8.02 -5.66
N ALA A 61 12.74 -8.56 -5.79
CA ALA A 61 13.95 -7.94 -5.23
C ALA A 61 14.24 -6.57 -5.86
N CYS A 62 14.06 -6.42 -7.18
CA CYS A 62 14.19 -5.14 -7.87
C CYS A 62 13.10 -4.16 -7.40
N GLN A 63 11.86 -4.64 -7.29
CA GLN A 63 10.73 -3.83 -6.84
C GLN A 63 10.93 -3.32 -5.41
N MET A 64 11.28 -4.20 -4.46
CA MET A 64 11.53 -3.81 -3.07
C MET A 64 12.69 -2.83 -2.96
N ARG A 65 13.79 -3.04 -3.68
CA ARG A 65 14.93 -2.12 -3.69
C ARG A 65 14.52 -0.73 -4.17
N LEU A 66 13.83 -0.63 -5.30
CA LEU A 66 13.38 0.66 -5.84
C LEU A 66 12.38 1.34 -4.91
N GLN A 67 11.45 0.58 -4.32
CA GLN A 67 10.49 1.11 -3.35
C GLN A 67 11.18 1.70 -2.13
N ILE A 68 12.14 1.00 -1.54
CA ILE A 68 12.94 1.49 -0.40
C ILE A 68 13.62 2.81 -0.75
N GLU A 69 14.26 2.90 -1.91
CA GLU A 69 14.95 4.12 -2.33
C GLU A 69 13.97 5.28 -2.60
N LYS A 70 12.82 5.01 -3.22
CA LYS A 70 11.77 6.02 -3.40
C LYS A 70 11.29 6.56 -2.05
N GLU A 71 10.95 5.67 -1.11
CA GLU A 71 10.47 6.06 0.22
C GLU A 71 11.53 6.87 0.99
N ARG A 72 12.81 6.47 0.91
CA ARG A 72 13.93 7.22 1.50
C ARG A 72 14.08 8.61 0.92
N VAL A 73 13.97 8.76 -0.41
CA VAL A 73 14.03 10.06 -1.07
C VAL A 73 12.90 10.97 -0.60
N PHE A 74 11.67 10.44 -0.50
CA PHE A 74 10.53 11.22 0.00
C PHE A 74 10.68 11.61 1.47
N ALA A 75 11.16 10.69 2.32
CA ALA A 75 11.44 10.97 3.72
C ALA A 75 12.53 12.06 3.86
N ARG A 76 13.60 11.95 3.08
CA ARG A 76 14.68 12.96 3.06
C ARG A 76 14.22 14.32 2.56
N ALA A 77 13.38 14.35 1.53
CA ALA A 77 12.80 15.59 1.04
C ALA A 77 11.90 16.25 2.12
N ALA A 78 11.11 15.45 2.83
CA ALA A 78 10.25 15.91 3.92
C ALA A 78 11.02 16.62 5.04
N GLU A 79 12.23 16.15 5.38
CA GLU A 79 13.09 16.80 6.38
C GLU A 79 13.46 18.26 6.02
N GLY A 80 13.55 18.57 4.72
CA GLY A 80 13.86 19.91 4.21
C GLY A 80 12.65 20.82 3.97
N MET A 81 11.43 20.31 4.13
CA MET A 81 10.21 21.07 3.85
C MET A 81 9.83 21.98 5.03
N ARG A 82 9.30 23.15 4.70
CA ARG A 82 8.74 24.11 5.68
C ARG A 82 7.31 23.72 6.04
N ALA A 83 7.11 22.55 6.64
CA ALA A 83 5.81 22.05 7.07
C ALA A 83 5.95 21.42 8.47
N GLU A 84 5.01 21.75 9.36
CA GLU A 84 5.02 21.23 10.73
C GLU A 84 4.64 19.74 10.78
N ARG A 85 3.71 19.34 9.93
CA ARG A 85 3.17 17.96 9.86
C ARG A 85 3.24 17.48 8.41
N ILE A 86 3.91 16.37 8.18
CA ILE A 86 4.04 15.76 6.85
C ILE A 86 3.50 14.33 6.93
N LEU A 87 2.60 13.99 6.01
CA LEU A 87 2.11 12.64 5.80
C LEU A 87 2.69 12.10 4.48
N ILE A 88 3.46 11.03 4.56
CA ILE A 88 3.91 10.27 3.38
C ILE A 88 2.95 9.11 3.19
N VAL A 89 2.22 9.10 2.08
CA VAL A 89 1.29 8.03 1.71
C VAL A 89 1.92 7.17 0.64
N CYS A 90 2.20 5.92 0.96
CA CYS A 90 2.76 4.94 0.03
C CYS A 90 1.64 4.13 -0.63
N ASP A 91 1.54 4.17 -1.97
CA ASP A 91 0.71 3.23 -2.72
C ASP A 91 1.45 1.90 -2.80
N ARG A 92 1.07 0.97 -1.96
CA ARG A 92 1.77 -0.25 -1.55
C ARG A 92 2.89 -0.01 -0.55
N GLY A 93 3.13 -1.01 0.29
CA GLY A 93 4.25 -1.07 1.23
C GLY A 93 5.13 -2.30 1.00
N LEU A 94 6.24 -2.39 1.72
CA LEU A 94 7.23 -3.46 1.54
C LEU A 94 6.61 -4.85 1.76
N MET A 95 5.70 -4.98 2.71
CA MET A 95 5.05 -6.26 3.02
C MET A 95 4.10 -6.74 1.91
N ASP A 96 3.60 -5.85 1.04
CA ASP A 96 2.77 -6.25 -0.11
C ASP A 96 3.50 -7.24 -1.03
N ASN A 97 4.83 -7.14 -1.13
CA ASN A 97 5.66 -8.04 -1.95
C ASN A 97 5.55 -9.50 -1.48
N ARG A 98 5.36 -9.73 -0.17
CA ARG A 98 5.18 -11.07 0.40
C ARG A 98 3.96 -11.80 -0.16
N ALA A 99 2.91 -11.06 -0.53
CA ALA A 99 1.71 -11.64 -1.13
C ALA A 99 1.94 -12.27 -2.52
N TYR A 100 3.03 -11.92 -3.17
CA TYR A 100 3.40 -12.38 -4.52
C TYR A 100 4.59 -13.35 -4.55
N MET A 101 5.11 -13.77 -3.39
CA MET A 101 6.23 -14.69 -3.24
C MET A 101 5.88 -15.83 -2.26
N THR A 102 6.72 -16.85 -2.20
CA THR A 102 6.73 -17.77 -1.04
C THR A 102 7.32 -17.07 0.17
N GLY A 103 7.07 -17.58 1.39
CA GLY A 103 7.71 -17.05 2.59
C GLY A 103 9.23 -17.11 2.53
N GLU A 104 9.77 -18.22 2.05
CA GLU A 104 11.21 -18.43 1.89
C GLU A 104 11.85 -17.43 0.90
N ASP A 105 11.21 -17.20 -0.25
CA ASP A 105 11.67 -16.21 -1.22
C ASP A 105 11.66 -14.80 -0.63
N PHE A 106 10.60 -14.44 0.12
CA PHE A 106 10.51 -13.15 0.77
C PHE A 106 11.63 -12.93 1.79
N ASP A 107 11.87 -13.93 2.64
CA ASP A 107 12.91 -13.88 3.65
C ASP A 107 14.31 -13.79 2.99
N ALA A 108 14.54 -14.52 1.89
CA ALA A 108 15.78 -14.43 1.12
C ALA A 108 15.99 -13.06 0.48
N VAL A 109 14.92 -12.46 -0.07
CA VAL A 109 14.98 -11.09 -0.63
C VAL A 109 15.23 -10.06 0.47
N CYS A 110 14.56 -10.17 1.62
CA CYS A 110 14.81 -9.30 2.77
C CYS A 110 16.28 -9.40 3.23
N ALA A 111 16.81 -10.61 3.41
CA ALA A 111 18.20 -10.83 3.81
C ALA A 111 19.19 -10.22 2.82
N ALA A 112 18.95 -10.34 1.51
CA ALA A 112 19.77 -9.72 0.46
C ALA A 112 19.71 -8.18 0.47
N LEU A 113 18.66 -7.60 1.05
CA LEU A 113 18.49 -6.15 1.25
C LEU A 113 18.90 -5.70 2.66
N HIS A 114 19.44 -6.60 3.48
CA HIS A 114 19.80 -6.37 4.90
C HIS A 114 18.59 -5.93 5.76
N LEU A 115 17.44 -6.54 5.52
CA LEU A 115 16.19 -6.31 6.25
C LEU A 115 15.68 -7.61 6.86
N THR A 116 14.86 -7.47 7.88
CA THR A 116 14.00 -8.52 8.42
C THR A 116 12.53 -8.22 8.07
N ARG A 117 11.64 -9.16 8.32
CA ARG A 117 10.18 -8.93 8.22
C ARG A 117 9.73 -7.83 9.18
N GLU A 118 10.29 -7.84 10.39
CA GLU A 118 10.02 -6.85 11.43
C GLU A 118 10.43 -5.43 10.99
N ASP A 119 11.58 -5.29 10.32
CA ASP A 119 12.01 -4.01 9.76
C ASP A 119 11.02 -3.50 8.71
N CYS A 120 10.54 -4.41 7.81
CA CYS A 120 9.55 -4.05 6.80
C CYS A 120 8.20 -3.63 7.40
N LEU A 121 7.77 -4.23 8.51
CA LEU A 121 6.57 -3.83 9.24
C LEU A 121 6.77 -2.48 9.95
N ALA A 122 7.92 -2.29 10.59
CA ALA A 122 8.24 -1.10 11.39
C ALA A 122 8.45 0.18 10.55
N GLU A 123 8.60 0.04 9.23
CA GLU A 123 8.75 1.18 8.32
C GLU A 123 7.53 2.10 8.27
N TYR A 124 6.36 1.66 8.75
CA TYR A 124 5.10 2.38 8.57
C TYR A 124 4.36 2.55 9.89
N ASP A 125 3.79 3.74 10.09
CA ASP A 125 2.99 4.08 11.26
C ASP A 125 1.57 3.49 11.19
N ALA A 126 1.04 3.31 9.98
CA ALA A 126 -0.28 2.70 9.76
C ALA A 126 -0.40 2.05 8.37
N VAL A 127 -1.27 1.06 8.30
CA VAL A 127 -1.63 0.35 7.07
C VAL A 127 -3.14 0.34 6.92
N PHE A 128 -3.63 0.88 5.80
CA PHE A 128 -5.04 0.90 5.43
C PHE A 128 -5.26 -0.05 4.26
N HIS A 129 -5.84 -1.21 4.53
CA HIS A 129 -6.15 -2.22 3.53
C HIS A 129 -7.58 -2.05 3.03
N LEU A 130 -7.74 -1.76 1.74
CA LEU A 130 -9.05 -1.75 1.10
C LEU A 130 -9.33 -3.11 0.48
N CYS A 131 -10.41 -3.76 0.90
CA CYS A 131 -10.82 -5.04 0.33
C CYS A 131 -11.12 -4.90 -1.16
N THR A 132 -10.73 -5.90 -1.96
CA THR A 132 -11.08 -5.97 -3.38
C THR A 132 -12.59 -5.94 -3.58
N ALA A 133 -13.07 -5.31 -4.67
CA ALA A 133 -14.48 -5.36 -5.05
C ALA A 133 -14.97 -6.79 -5.32
N ALA A 134 -14.08 -7.74 -5.59
CA ALA A 134 -14.40 -9.15 -5.74
C ALA A 134 -14.93 -9.81 -4.44
N LYS A 135 -14.87 -9.11 -3.30
CA LYS A 135 -15.42 -9.51 -2.00
C LYS A 135 -16.62 -8.60 -1.64
N GLY A 136 -17.83 -9.00 -1.98
CA GLY A 136 -19.08 -8.32 -1.57
C GLY A 136 -19.47 -7.09 -2.41
N ALA A 137 -18.73 -6.78 -3.47
CA ALA A 137 -19.05 -5.70 -4.40
C ALA A 137 -18.78 -6.11 -5.87
N GLU A 138 -19.03 -7.40 -6.19
CA GLU A 138 -18.64 -8.04 -7.45
C GLU A 138 -19.16 -7.32 -8.68
N ARG A 139 -20.32 -6.67 -8.61
CA ARG A 139 -20.90 -5.87 -9.71
C ARG A 139 -20.02 -4.69 -10.14
N PHE A 140 -19.09 -4.27 -9.29
CA PHE A 140 -18.13 -3.19 -9.56
C PHE A 140 -16.73 -3.71 -9.91
N TYR A 141 -16.54 -5.04 -9.90
CA TYR A 141 -15.30 -5.63 -10.32
C TYR A 141 -15.17 -5.51 -11.84
N THR A 142 -14.19 -4.75 -12.31
CA THR A 142 -13.92 -4.56 -13.73
C THR A 142 -12.43 -4.53 -13.99
N THR A 143 -12.01 -5.19 -15.06
CA THR A 143 -10.62 -5.15 -15.55
C THR A 143 -10.44 -4.07 -16.63
N ALA A 144 -11.52 -3.41 -17.09
CA ALA A 144 -11.51 -2.46 -18.18
C ALA A 144 -10.69 -1.18 -17.92
N ASN A 145 -10.48 -0.83 -16.65
CA ASN A 145 -9.81 0.42 -16.25
C ASN A 145 -8.29 0.29 -16.14
N ASN A 146 -7.71 -0.89 -16.35
CA ASN A 146 -6.26 -1.09 -16.30
C ASN A 146 -5.88 -2.28 -17.18
N GLN A 147 -5.21 -2.01 -18.31
CA GLN A 147 -4.80 -3.01 -19.29
C GLN A 147 -3.81 -4.07 -18.73
N SER A 148 -3.19 -3.78 -17.59
CA SER A 148 -2.29 -4.72 -16.90
C SER A 148 -3.01 -5.69 -15.97
N ARG A 149 -4.36 -5.62 -15.88
CA ARG A 149 -5.15 -6.48 -15.00
C ARG A 149 -5.77 -7.61 -15.80
N THR A 150 -5.38 -8.82 -15.45
CA THR A 150 -5.85 -10.07 -16.07
C THR A 150 -6.50 -11.00 -15.06
N GLU A 151 -6.52 -10.61 -13.76
CA GLU A 151 -6.96 -11.47 -12.67
C GLU A 151 -8.48 -11.71 -12.71
N THR A 152 -8.87 -12.95 -12.57
CA THR A 152 -10.26 -13.33 -12.32
C THR A 152 -10.72 -12.85 -10.94
N PRO A 153 -12.04 -12.76 -10.66
CA PRO A 153 -12.52 -12.44 -9.32
C PRO A 153 -12.00 -13.38 -8.23
N GLU A 154 -11.83 -14.67 -8.53
CA GLU A 154 -11.27 -15.67 -7.61
C GLU A 154 -9.81 -15.37 -7.29
N GLU A 155 -9.00 -15.06 -8.29
CA GLU A 155 -7.60 -14.68 -8.13
C GLU A 155 -7.49 -13.37 -7.33
N ALA A 156 -8.33 -12.39 -7.63
CA ALA A 156 -8.37 -11.13 -6.88
C ALA A 156 -8.67 -11.35 -5.39
N ARG A 157 -9.62 -12.24 -5.05
CA ARG A 157 -9.92 -12.61 -3.66
C ARG A 157 -8.70 -13.24 -2.99
N ARG A 158 -8.02 -14.19 -3.65
CA ARG A 158 -6.83 -14.85 -3.11
C ARG A 158 -5.64 -13.90 -2.91
N ILE A 159 -5.47 -12.96 -3.84
CA ILE A 159 -4.43 -11.92 -3.71
C ILE A 159 -4.74 -11.02 -2.52
N ASP A 160 -6.01 -10.62 -2.38
CA ASP A 160 -6.46 -9.75 -1.29
C ASP A 160 -6.27 -10.43 0.09
N ASP A 161 -6.58 -11.74 0.21
CA ASP A 161 -6.32 -12.51 1.43
C ASP A 161 -4.84 -12.54 1.77
N ARG A 162 -3.98 -12.87 0.78
CA ARG A 162 -2.53 -12.89 0.98
C ARG A 162 -1.95 -11.53 1.35
N LEU A 163 -2.54 -10.44 0.83
CA LEU A 163 -2.13 -9.08 1.22
C LEU A 163 -2.50 -8.79 2.68
N ILE A 164 -3.68 -9.22 3.14
CA ILE A 164 -4.08 -9.11 4.55
C ILE A 164 -3.11 -9.88 5.44
N ASP A 165 -2.82 -11.15 5.09
CA ASP A 165 -1.90 -12.02 5.83
C ASP A 165 -0.46 -11.46 5.85
N ALA A 166 -0.04 -10.81 4.76
CA ALA A 166 1.28 -10.21 4.69
C ALA A 166 1.50 -9.14 5.76
N TRP A 167 0.47 -8.37 6.08
CA TRP A 167 0.52 -7.31 7.08
C TRP A 167 0.15 -7.76 8.50
N GLU A 168 -0.06 -9.06 8.71
CA GLU A 168 -0.29 -9.61 10.06
C GLU A 168 0.88 -9.27 10.99
N GLY A 169 0.55 -8.79 12.19
CA GLY A 169 1.52 -8.34 13.19
C GLY A 169 1.82 -6.83 13.15
N HIS A 170 1.38 -6.08 12.14
CA HIS A 170 1.51 -4.63 12.16
C HIS A 170 0.56 -4.00 13.20
N PRO A 171 1.04 -3.12 14.11
CA PRO A 171 0.26 -2.63 15.25
C PRO A 171 -0.96 -1.80 14.85
N TYR A 172 -0.91 -1.12 13.71
CA TYR A 172 -2.02 -0.34 13.19
C TYR A 172 -2.37 -0.77 11.76
N HIS A 173 -2.87 -1.99 11.61
CA HIS A 173 -3.43 -2.51 10.36
C HIS A 173 -4.96 -2.41 10.42
N ARG A 174 -5.57 -1.68 9.47
CA ARG A 174 -7.02 -1.48 9.39
C ARG A 174 -7.54 -1.98 8.04
N ILE A 175 -8.52 -2.88 8.11
CA ILE A 175 -9.18 -3.46 6.95
C ILE A 175 -10.49 -2.70 6.72
N ILE A 176 -10.65 -2.15 5.51
CA ILE A 176 -11.84 -1.42 5.07
C ILE A 176 -12.59 -2.30 4.07
N GLY A 177 -13.71 -2.83 4.49
CA GLY A 177 -14.56 -3.76 3.74
C GLY A 177 -15.40 -3.07 2.66
N ASN A 178 -16.33 -3.85 2.09
CA ASN A 178 -17.25 -3.40 1.03
C ASN A 178 -18.71 -3.39 1.52
N GLU A 179 -18.94 -3.21 2.81
CA GLU A 179 -20.28 -3.09 3.36
C GLU A 179 -20.94 -1.81 2.83
N GLY A 180 -22.03 -2.00 2.10
CA GLY A 180 -22.79 -0.89 1.49
C GLY A 180 -22.25 -0.42 0.14
N THR A 181 -22.20 0.88 -0.05
CA THR A 181 -21.77 1.55 -1.28
C THR A 181 -20.28 1.91 -1.24
N PHE A 182 -19.73 2.33 -2.38
CA PHE A 182 -18.36 2.87 -2.40
C PHE A 182 -18.22 4.14 -1.53
N ALA A 183 -19.30 4.94 -1.42
CA ALA A 183 -19.32 6.09 -0.53
C ALA A 183 -19.23 5.67 0.95
N ASP A 184 -19.92 4.59 1.34
CA ASP A 184 -19.83 4.04 2.69
C ASP A 184 -18.42 3.52 3.00
N LYS A 185 -17.78 2.89 2.03
CA LYS A 185 -16.37 2.46 2.13
C LYS A 185 -15.43 3.65 2.37
N MET A 186 -15.63 4.75 1.63
CA MET A 186 -14.83 5.98 1.82
C MET A 186 -15.13 6.65 3.17
N ALA A 187 -16.39 6.65 3.62
CA ALA A 187 -16.75 7.13 4.95
C ALA A 187 -16.11 6.30 6.07
N CYS A 188 -16.04 4.98 5.91
CA CYS A 188 -15.31 4.11 6.82
C CYS A 188 -13.81 4.45 6.84
N LEU A 189 -13.19 4.65 5.67
CA LEU A 189 -11.79 5.08 5.58
C LEU A 189 -11.57 6.42 6.28
N THR A 190 -12.46 7.42 6.07
CA THR A 190 -12.38 8.72 6.76
C THR A 190 -12.35 8.55 8.27
N ARG A 191 -13.31 7.80 8.82
CA ARG A 191 -13.40 7.57 10.27
C ARG A 191 -12.12 6.95 10.82
N VAL A 192 -11.56 5.96 10.12
CA VAL A 192 -10.32 5.30 10.54
C VAL A 192 -9.10 6.24 10.46
N LEU A 193 -9.07 7.13 9.47
CA LEU A 193 -8.04 8.18 9.35
C LEU A 193 -8.14 9.20 10.49
N GLU A 194 -9.35 9.67 10.80
CA GLU A 194 -9.60 10.60 11.92
C GLU A 194 -9.16 9.99 13.25
N GLU A 195 -9.50 8.72 13.49
CA GLU A 195 -9.03 7.98 14.67
C GLU A 195 -7.49 7.89 14.73
N PHE A 196 -6.85 7.71 13.58
CA PHE A 196 -5.39 7.66 13.49
C PHE A 196 -4.75 9.02 13.78
N PHE A 197 -5.24 10.11 13.17
CA PHE A 197 -4.71 11.45 13.39
C PHE A 197 -4.90 11.92 14.83
N ALA A 198 -6.06 11.62 15.45
CA ALA A 198 -6.32 11.95 16.84
C ALA A 198 -5.39 11.25 17.85
N ARG A 199 -4.78 10.10 17.49
CA ARG A 199 -3.77 9.44 18.33
C ARG A 199 -2.43 10.18 18.30
N GLY A 200 -2.00 10.66 17.13
CA GLY A 200 -0.76 11.42 16.98
C GLY A 200 -0.79 12.79 17.65
N GLU A 201 -1.98 13.30 18.00
CA GLU A 201 -2.14 14.57 18.73
C GLU A 201 -2.02 14.41 20.26
N LYS A 202 -2.05 13.18 20.75
CA LYS A 202 -1.99 12.87 22.20
C LYS A 202 -0.63 12.32 22.64
N ALA A 203 0.29 12.10 21.71
CA ALA A 203 1.65 11.61 21.97
C ALA A 203 2.67 12.75 21.85
#